data_335c4040c2df3efa43c461e21a527634
#
_entry.id   335c4040c2df3efa43c461e21a527634
#
_cell.length_a   1.000
_cell.length_b   1.000
_cell.length_c   1.000
_cell.angle_alpha   90.00
_cell.angle_beta   90.00
_cell.angle_gamma   90.00
#
_symmetry.space_group_name_H-M   'P 1'
#
loop_
_entity.id
_entity.type
_entity.pdbx_description
1 polymer ?
#
loop_
_entity_poly.entity_id
_entity_poly.type
_entity_poly.pdbx_seq_one_letter_code
_entity_poly.pdbx_strand_id
1 'polypeptide(L)'
;MPRRKSPDDLSVEELRRLLVEKRRGVHKERLDHFRSTGRVVMLAPDLPASSLADLAASPVIETPEDLDDTQPGPRMRKRKRRWMDRILLFVEVLAVAGLVAVLFNGLDILRTLNEEVAKAIEQPTMTPTPLVMAVVLPSGHIPPDALGNTGPNEAEIPEHLRPMVQSLANLPIPTPGPEHAIRMQIPAINLDAPVVQGDGWEQLKKGVAQHIGTANPGEKGNIVFSAHNDIFGELFRNLDRLQPGDQVILYTQQRQYVYIVNQTLIVEPTQVEVMAATGEPTITLVSCYPYMIDKQRIVVFANLQNQ
;
A
#
# COMPACT_ATOMS: atom_id res chain seq x y z
N MET A 1 -32.82 28.84 -31.61
CA MET A 1 -31.84 28.66 -30.52
C MET A 1 -32.28 27.44 -29.72
N PRO A 2 -31.47 26.37 -29.57
CA PRO A 2 -31.85 25.21 -28.79
C PRO A 2 -31.95 25.57 -27.31
N ARG A 3 -33.04 25.17 -26.66
CA ARG A 3 -33.26 25.34 -25.21
C ARG A 3 -32.15 24.60 -24.45
N ARG A 4 -31.46 25.27 -23.54
CA ARG A 4 -30.56 24.63 -22.58
C ARG A 4 -31.38 23.69 -21.70
N LYS A 5 -31.04 22.39 -21.70
CA LYS A 5 -31.65 21.40 -20.84
C LYS A 5 -31.36 21.77 -19.36
N SER A 6 -32.37 21.59 -18.51
CA SER A 6 -32.20 21.71 -17.05
C SER A 6 -31.30 20.56 -16.53
N PRO A 7 -30.56 20.75 -15.42
CA PRO A 7 -29.79 19.69 -14.80
C PRO A 7 -30.61 18.41 -14.50
N ASP A 8 -31.88 18.55 -14.21
CA ASP A 8 -32.80 17.45 -13.89
C ASP A 8 -33.25 16.66 -15.14
N ASP A 9 -33.03 17.20 -16.34
CA ASP A 9 -33.37 16.55 -17.63
C ASP A 9 -32.20 15.77 -18.23
N LEU A 10 -31.04 15.72 -17.52
CA LEU A 10 -29.83 15.09 -18.02
C LEU A 10 -29.68 13.66 -17.48
N SER A 11 -29.28 12.73 -18.34
CA SER A 11 -28.97 11.37 -17.91
C SER A 11 -27.69 11.34 -17.04
N VAL A 12 -27.54 10.31 -16.22
CA VAL A 12 -26.37 10.12 -15.35
C VAL A 12 -25.06 10.11 -16.16
N GLU A 13 -25.09 9.60 -17.40
CA GLU A 13 -23.92 9.60 -18.27
C GLU A 13 -23.61 11.00 -18.84
N GLU A 14 -24.63 11.78 -19.21
CA GLU A 14 -24.47 13.17 -19.64
C GLU A 14 -23.92 14.04 -18.49
N LEU A 15 -24.41 13.85 -17.27
CA LEU A 15 -23.89 14.52 -16.07
C LEU A 15 -22.42 14.15 -15.78
N ARG A 16 -22.07 12.88 -15.91
CA ARG A 16 -20.67 12.43 -15.76
C ARG A 16 -19.75 13.04 -16.81
N ARG A 17 -20.19 13.10 -18.08
CA ARG A 17 -19.43 13.76 -19.15
C ARG A 17 -19.19 15.23 -18.87
N LEU A 18 -20.22 15.97 -18.49
CA LEU A 18 -20.14 17.40 -18.15
C LEU A 18 -19.22 17.65 -16.94
N LEU A 19 -19.26 16.77 -15.95
CA LEU A 19 -18.40 16.84 -14.75
C LEU A 19 -16.92 16.63 -15.11
N VAL A 20 -16.64 15.65 -15.98
CA VAL A 20 -15.27 15.38 -16.46
C VAL A 20 -14.77 16.54 -17.32
N GLU A 21 -15.60 17.09 -18.19
CA GLU A 21 -15.25 18.20 -19.05
C GLU A 21 -14.97 19.48 -18.23
N LYS A 22 -15.82 19.79 -17.24
CA LYS A 22 -15.61 20.89 -16.31
C LYS A 22 -14.33 20.73 -15.50
N ARG A 23 -14.04 19.52 -14.99
CA ARG A 23 -12.79 19.23 -14.26
C ARG A 23 -11.54 19.40 -15.14
N ARG A 24 -11.60 18.99 -16.41
CA ARG A 24 -10.51 19.19 -17.38
C ARG A 24 -10.28 20.68 -17.68
N GLY A 25 -11.34 21.47 -17.83
CA GLY A 25 -11.25 22.91 -18.03
C GLY A 25 -10.56 23.61 -16.86
N VAL A 26 -11.04 23.36 -15.62
CA VAL A 26 -10.43 23.92 -14.39
C VAL A 26 -8.97 23.49 -14.22
N HIS A 27 -8.64 22.24 -14.56
CA HIS A 27 -7.26 21.76 -14.48
C HIS A 27 -6.34 22.47 -15.51
N LYS A 28 -6.85 22.70 -16.72
CA LYS A 28 -6.10 23.42 -17.76
C LYS A 28 -5.86 24.88 -17.37
N GLU A 29 -6.88 25.56 -16.86
CA GLU A 29 -6.75 26.95 -16.38
C GLU A 29 -5.74 27.08 -15.23
N ARG A 30 -5.72 26.11 -14.29
CA ARG A 30 -4.73 26.07 -13.21
C ARG A 30 -3.33 25.89 -13.73
N LEU A 31 -3.13 25.01 -14.71
CA LEU A 31 -1.82 24.78 -15.33
C LEU A 31 -1.33 26.03 -16.10
N ASP A 32 -2.22 26.68 -16.82
CA ASP A 32 -1.89 27.88 -17.58
C ASP A 32 -1.59 29.06 -16.64
N HIS A 33 -2.34 29.19 -15.54
CA HIS A 33 -2.06 30.18 -14.50
C HIS A 33 -0.74 29.90 -13.76
N PHE A 34 -0.46 28.64 -13.46
CA PHE A 34 0.83 28.24 -12.87
C PHE A 34 2.00 28.53 -13.81
N ARG A 35 1.84 28.25 -15.10
CA ARG A 35 2.85 28.57 -16.11
C ARG A 35 3.13 30.04 -16.25
N SER A 36 2.12 30.89 -16.06
CA SER A 36 2.25 32.35 -16.20
C SER A 36 2.72 33.05 -14.93
N THR A 37 2.39 32.55 -13.75
CA THR A 37 2.60 33.26 -12.46
C THR A 37 3.52 32.52 -11.49
N GLY A 38 3.79 31.24 -11.69
CA GLY A 38 4.56 30.39 -10.77
C GLY A 38 3.88 30.15 -9.40
N ARG A 39 2.60 30.52 -9.24
CA ARG A 39 1.85 30.36 -7.98
C ARG A 39 0.65 29.44 -8.15
N VAL A 40 0.45 28.54 -7.17
CA VAL A 40 -0.76 27.70 -7.09
C VAL A 40 -1.85 28.50 -6.39
N VAL A 41 -2.94 28.80 -7.11
CA VAL A 41 -4.13 29.40 -6.53
C VAL A 41 -5.08 28.27 -6.11
N MET A 42 -5.34 28.15 -4.81
CA MET A 42 -6.46 27.35 -4.31
C MET A 42 -7.73 28.17 -4.50
N LEU A 43 -8.56 27.80 -5.46
CA LEU A 43 -9.93 28.32 -5.57
C LEU A 43 -10.76 27.69 -4.45
N ALA A 44 -11.22 28.51 -3.51
CA ALA A 44 -12.28 28.11 -2.60
C ALA A 44 -13.54 27.73 -3.41
N PRO A 45 -14.35 26.76 -2.94
CA PRO A 45 -15.61 26.45 -3.62
C PRO A 45 -16.49 27.69 -3.67
N ASP A 46 -17.09 27.95 -4.83
CA ASP A 46 -17.96 29.09 -5.14
C ASP A 46 -19.02 29.33 -4.04
N LEU A 47 -18.77 30.31 -3.18
CA LEU A 47 -19.82 30.95 -2.41
C LEU A 47 -20.45 32.07 -3.30
N PRO A 48 -21.77 32.23 -3.29
CA PRO A 48 -22.44 33.20 -4.17
C PRO A 48 -21.92 34.61 -3.88
N ALA A 49 -21.67 35.38 -4.95
CA ALA A 49 -21.03 36.70 -4.95
C ALA A 49 -21.77 37.82 -4.19
N SER A 50 -22.91 37.51 -3.56
CA SER A 50 -23.72 38.46 -2.78
C SER A 50 -23.22 38.74 -1.36
N SER A 51 -22.25 37.97 -0.84
CA SER A 51 -21.77 38.16 0.54
C SER A 51 -20.52 39.03 0.70
N LEU A 52 -19.86 39.42 -0.40
CA LEU A 52 -18.65 40.25 -0.35
C LEU A 52 -18.89 41.75 -0.56
N ALA A 53 -20.08 42.16 -1.04
CA ALA A 53 -20.41 43.56 -1.23
C ALA A 53 -20.83 44.25 0.07
N ASP A 54 -21.30 43.50 1.09
CA ASP A 54 -21.77 44.09 2.37
C ASP A 54 -20.66 44.37 3.39
N LEU A 55 -19.42 43.90 3.13
CA LEU A 55 -18.29 44.15 4.03
C LEU A 55 -17.43 45.36 3.66
N ALA A 56 -17.75 46.06 2.56
CA ALA A 56 -17.01 47.24 2.09
C ALA A 56 -17.63 48.57 2.45
N ALA A 57 -18.76 48.60 3.17
CA ALA A 57 -19.41 49.83 3.61
C ALA A 57 -19.14 50.09 5.09
N SER A 58 -17.95 50.55 5.42
CA SER A 58 -17.72 51.25 6.68
C SER A 58 -17.79 52.74 6.45
N PRO A 59 -18.55 53.49 7.25
CA PRO A 59 -18.71 54.93 7.05
C PRO A 59 -17.42 55.68 7.37
N VAL A 60 -17.05 56.57 6.45
CA VAL A 60 -16.00 57.57 6.63
C VAL A 60 -16.47 58.51 7.74
N ILE A 61 -15.74 58.58 8.84
CA ILE A 61 -15.92 59.60 9.88
C ILE A 61 -15.11 60.81 9.42
N GLU A 62 -15.86 61.84 9.00
CA GLU A 62 -15.33 63.19 8.75
C GLU A 62 -14.82 63.77 10.07
N THR A 63 -13.61 64.27 10.07
CA THR A 63 -13.01 65.10 11.12
C THR A 63 -13.49 66.52 10.91
N PRO A 64 -14.05 67.19 11.92
CA PRO A 64 -14.19 68.65 11.91
C PRO A 64 -12.91 69.27 12.44
N GLU A 65 -12.42 70.25 11.66
CA GLU A 65 -11.39 71.22 12.03
C GLU A 65 -11.85 72.17 13.12
N ASP A 66 -10.87 72.53 13.93
CA ASP A 66 -10.65 73.75 14.67
C ASP A 66 -11.84 74.52 15.29
N LEU A 67 -11.84 74.66 16.61
CA LEU A 67 -12.05 75.90 17.31
C LEU A 67 -11.18 75.93 18.60
N ASP A 68 -10.28 76.92 18.55
CA ASP A 68 -9.51 77.47 19.66
C ASP A 68 -10.48 78.03 20.71
N ASP A 69 -10.38 77.64 21.95
CA ASP A 69 -10.72 78.52 23.06
C ASP A 69 -9.97 78.19 24.36
N THR A 70 -9.19 79.13 24.71
CA THR A 70 -8.42 79.31 25.95
C THR A 70 -9.32 79.48 27.16
N GLN A 71 -9.23 78.55 28.16
CA GLN A 71 -9.39 78.98 29.56
C GLN A 71 -8.73 77.97 30.56
N PRO A 72 -8.04 78.46 31.59
CA PRO A 72 -7.34 77.61 32.54
C PRO A 72 -8.26 77.26 33.73
N GLY A 73 -8.52 76.00 33.93
CA GLY A 73 -9.27 75.45 35.08
C GLY A 73 -8.56 74.23 35.73
N PRO A 74 -8.84 73.91 36.95
CA PRO A 74 -7.91 73.75 38.05
C PRO A 74 -7.15 72.45 38.11
N ARG A 75 -5.87 72.56 38.48
CA ARG A 75 -4.96 71.45 38.77
C ARG A 75 -5.45 70.62 39.96
N MET A 76 -6.16 69.50 39.67
CA MET A 76 -6.28 68.45 40.68
C MET A 76 -6.27 67.06 40.04
N ARG A 77 -5.43 66.18 40.64
CA ARG A 77 -5.35 64.70 40.46
C ARG A 77 -4.34 64.13 39.50
N LYS A 78 -3.12 64.53 39.49
CA LYS A 78 -2.01 63.75 38.89
C LYS A 78 -1.70 62.44 39.63
N ARG A 79 -2.16 62.22 40.87
CA ARG A 79 -1.83 61.03 41.66
C ARG A 79 -2.73 59.82 41.39
N LYS A 80 -4.03 60.02 41.10
CA LYS A 80 -4.98 58.94 40.75
C LYS A 80 -4.73 58.38 39.36
N ARG A 81 -4.33 59.22 38.40
CA ARG A 81 -4.08 58.85 37.01
C ARG A 81 -2.85 57.91 36.92
N ARG A 82 -1.77 58.15 37.64
CA ARG A 82 -0.56 57.28 37.68
C ARG A 82 -0.84 55.92 38.30
N TRP A 83 -1.81 55.78 39.19
CA TRP A 83 -2.19 54.50 39.78
C TRP A 83 -3.08 53.70 38.79
N MET A 84 -4.01 54.35 38.13
CA MET A 84 -4.79 53.75 37.06
C MET A 84 -3.92 53.31 35.86
N ASP A 85 -2.97 54.14 35.47
CA ASP A 85 -2.02 53.79 34.41
C ASP A 85 -1.18 52.53 34.76
N ARG A 86 -0.80 52.39 36.02
CA ARG A 86 -0.12 51.18 36.50
C ARG A 86 -1.04 49.95 36.49
N ILE A 87 -2.29 50.08 36.87
CA ILE A 87 -3.29 49.00 36.81
C ILE A 87 -3.53 48.59 35.35
N LEU A 88 -3.71 49.56 34.44
CA LEU A 88 -3.89 49.30 33.02
C LEU A 88 -2.68 48.55 32.42
N LEU A 89 -1.47 49.02 32.78
CA LEU A 89 -0.24 48.36 32.32
C LEU A 89 -0.13 46.92 32.88
N PHE A 90 -0.54 46.70 34.13
CA PHE A 90 -0.56 45.35 34.71
C PHE A 90 -1.57 44.43 34.02
N VAL A 91 -2.77 44.95 33.67
CA VAL A 91 -3.78 44.20 32.90
C VAL A 91 -3.26 43.89 31.50
N GLU A 92 -2.60 44.86 30.84
CA GLU A 92 -2.00 44.64 29.50
C GLU A 92 -0.91 43.59 29.53
N VAL A 93 -0.01 43.62 30.54
CA VAL A 93 1.02 42.57 30.70
C VAL A 93 0.39 41.20 30.98
N LEU A 94 -0.68 41.13 31.78
CA LEU A 94 -1.40 39.88 32.02
C LEU A 94 -2.08 39.39 30.77
N ALA A 95 -2.66 40.27 29.96
CA ALA A 95 -3.28 39.89 28.68
C ALA A 95 -2.27 39.36 27.66
N VAL A 96 -1.08 40.02 27.59
CA VAL A 96 0.03 39.52 26.73
C VAL A 96 0.57 38.19 27.25
N ALA A 97 0.77 38.03 28.58
CA ALA A 97 1.20 36.78 29.16
C ALA A 97 0.19 35.63 28.92
N GLY A 98 -1.11 35.93 29.02
CA GLY A 98 -2.19 35.00 28.70
C GLY A 98 -2.19 34.60 27.23
N LEU A 99 -2.02 35.56 26.32
CA LEU A 99 -1.94 35.30 24.90
C LEU A 99 -0.73 34.40 24.56
N VAL A 100 0.43 34.70 25.15
CA VAL A 100 1.64 33.90 24.98
C VAL A 100 1.42 32.48 25.50
N ALA A 101 0.80 32.30 26.67
CA ALA A 101 0.48 30.99 27.22
C ALA A 101 -0.48 30.20 26.31
N VAL A 102 -1.49 30.84 25.75
CA VAL A 102 -2.43 30.21 24.79
C VAL A 102 -1.71 29.79 23.50
N LEU A 103 -0.81 30.63 22.99
CA LEU A 103 -0.02 30.31 21.81
C LEU A 103 0.92 29.12 22.05
N PHE A 104 1.60 29.07 23.20
CA PHE A 104 2.47 27.94 23.54
C PHE A 104 1.68 26.65 23.73
N ASN A 105 0.57 26.67 24.46
CA ASN A 105 -0.31 25.50 24.59
C ASN A 105 -0.90 25.05 23.24
N GLY A 106 -1.29 26.00 22.38
CA GLY A 106 -1.80 25.70 21.03
C GLY A 106 -0.73 25.03 20.15
N LEU A 107 0.51 25.49 20.26
CA LEU A 107 1.64 24.85 19.53
C LEU A 107 1.93 23.44 20.02
N ASP A 108 1.82 23.17 21.32
CA ASP A 108 2.00 21.82 21.86
C ASP A 108 0.87 20.86 21.43
N ILE A 109 -0.36 21.34 21.40
CA ILE A 109 -1.50 20.57 20.86
C ILE A 109 -1.29 20.25 19.37
N LEU A 110 -0.82 21.22 18.59
CA LEU A 110 -0.52 21.00 17.17
C LEU A 110 0.62 20.01 16.97
N ARG A 111 1.63 20.02 17.83
CA ARG A 111 2.74 19.05 17.79
C ARG A 111 2.27 17.65 18.12
N THR A 112 1.49 17.47 19.18
CA THR A 112 0.92 16.17 19.56
C THR A 112 -0.02 15.61 18.48
N LEU A 113 -0.89 16.44 17.89
CA LEU A 113 -1.73 16.04 16.78
C LEU A 113 -0.91 15.65 15.54
N ASN A 114 0.16 16.38 15.24
CA ASN A 114 1.04 16.06 14.12
C ASN A 114 1.83 14.77 14.36
N GLU A 115 2.24 14.49 15.59
CA GLU A 115 2.88 13.22 15.96
C GLU A 115 1.89 12.05 15.91
N GLU A 116 0.64 12.23 16.31
CA GLU A 116 -0.40 11.20 16.18
C GLU A 116 -0.74 10.93 14.72
N VAL A 117 -0.83 11.96 13.88
CA VAL A 117 -1.03 11.81 12.43
C VAL A 117 0.19 11.12 11.80
N ALA A 118 1.41 11.52 12.18
CA ALA A 118 2.62 10.85 11.69
C ALA A 118 2.66 9.37 12.09
N LYS A 119 2.35 9.04 13.35
CA LYS A 119 2.23 7.64 13.83
C LYS A 119 1.09 6.87 13.14
N ALA A 120 -0.01 7.53 12.81
CA ALA A 120 -1.13 6.91 12.07
C ALA A 120 -0.76 6.64 10.60
N ILE A 121 0.09 7.48 10.01
CA ILE A 121 0.63 7.28 8.65
C ILE A 121 1.74 6.21 8.65
N GLU A 122 2.54 6.16 9.72
CA GLU A 122 3.59 5.14 9.94
C GLU A 122 3.04 3.80 10.43
N GLN A 123 1.78 3.73 10.88
CA GLN A 123 1.15 2.43 11.08
C GLN A 123 1.25 1.69 9.74
N PRO A 124 1.93 0.53 9.72
CA PRO A 124 2.00 -0.23 8.50
C PRO A 124 0.56 -0.40 8.04
N THR A 125 0.26 0.16 6.87
CA THR A 125 -0.95 -0.20 6.15
C THR A 125 -0.97 -1.70 6.25
N MET A 126 -1.95 -2.27 6.97
CA MET A 126 -2.16 -3.70 6.96
C MET A 126 -2.31 -4.02 5.48
N THR A 127 -1.17 -4.27 4.83
CA THR A 127 -1.18 -4.92 3.53
C THR A 127 -2.04 -6.12 3.80
N PRO A 128 -3.23 -6.27 3.19
CA PRO A 128 -4.04 -7.45 3.42
C PRO A 128 -3.08 -8.60 3.19
N THR A 129 -2.76 -9.35 4.25
CA THR A 129 -1.97 -10.55 4.13
C THR A 129 -2.66 -11.30 3.01
N PRO A 130 -2.03 -11.51 1.86
CA PRO A 130 -2.70 -12.18 0.78
C PRO A 130 -3.17 -13.50 1.37
N LEU A 131 -4.48 -13.67 1.44
CA LEU A 131 -5.06 -14.90 1.92
C LEU A 131 -4.67 -15.93 0.86
N VAL A 132 -3.63 -16.72 1.15
CA VAL A 132 -3.24 -17.84 0.29
C VAL A 132 -4.40 -18.82 0.34
N MET A 133 -5.31 -18.69 -0.62
CA MET A 133 -6.48 -19.57 -0.75
C MET A 133 -6.07 -20.80 -1.56
N ALA A 134 -5.25 -21.66 -0.96
CA ALA A 134 -4.97 -22.96 -1.52
C ALA A 134 -5.88 -24.01 -0.86
N VAL A 135 -6.45 -24.87 -1.66
CA VAL A 135 -7.27 -26.01 -1.20
C VAL A 135 -6.39 -27.25 -1.08
N VAL A 136 -5.41 -27.35 -1.96
CA VAL A 136 -4.38 -28.41 -1.98
C VAL A 136 -3.04 -27.78 -2.32
N LEU A 137 -1.98 -28.42 -1.88
CA LEU A 137 -0.62 -28.00 -2.21
C LEU A 137 -0.37 -28.09 -3.73
N PRO A 138 0.40 -27.16 -4.30
CA PRO A 138 0.68 -27.12 -5.74
C PRO A 138 1.48 -28.34 -6.21
N SER A 139 1.73 -28.41 -7.53
CA SER A 139 2.45 -29.48 -8.25
C SER A 139 1.72 -30.82 -8.35
N GLY A 140 0.49 -30.97 -7.81
CA GLY A 140 -0.26 -32.23 -7.86
C GLY A 140 -0.52 -32.70 -9.29
N HIS A 141 -0.04 -33.89 -9.63
CA HIS A 141 -0.25 -34.50 -10.94
C HIS A 141 -0.36 -36.04 -10.83
N ILE A 142 -0.86 -36.63 -11.90
CA ILE A 142 -0.90 -38.08 -12.02
C ILE A 142 0.49 -38.55 -12.49
N PRO A 143 1.15 -39.51 -11.81
CA PRO A 143 2.43 -40.02 -12.25
C PRO A 143 2.35 -40.44 -13.72
N PRO A 144 3.43 -40.19 -14.54
CA PRO A 144 3.42 -40.54 -15.94
C PRO A 144 3.27 -42.06 -16.12
N ASP A 145 2.40 -42.45 -17.06
CA ASP A 145 2.25 -43.85 -17.45
C ASP A 145 3.41 -44.32 -18.35
N ALA A 146 3.39 -45.57 -18.76
CA ALA A 146 4.42 -46.16 -19.64
C ALA A 146 4.54 -45.47 -21.01
N LEU A 147 3.53 -44.68 -21.42
CA LEU A 147 3.51 -43.87 -22.63
C LEU A 147 3.85 -42.39 -22.40
N GLY A 148 4.11 -42.01 -21.14
CA GLY A 148 4.41 -40.66 -20.74
C GLY A 148 3.18 -39.76 -20.58
N ASN A 149 1.95 -40.31 -20.59
CA ASN A 149 0.76 -39.53 -20.35
C ASN A 149 0.67 -39.13 -18.88
N THR A 150 0.42 -37.85 -18.61
CA THR A 150 0.25 -37.26 -17.29
C THR A 150 -0.70 -36.06 -17.36
N GLY A 151 -1.18 -35.60 -16.24
CA GLY A 151 -2.07 -34.45 -16.14
C GLY A 151 -2.30 -34.02 -14.70
N PRO A 152 -2.98 -32.90 -14.47
CA PRO A 152 -3.34 -32.45 -13.12
C PRO A 152 -4.11 -33.54 -12.36
N ASN A 153 -3.79 -33.75 -11.09
CA ASN A 153 -4.49 -34.71 -10.25
C ASN A 153 -5.73 -34.07 -9.58
N GLU A 154 -6.84 -34.05 -10.30
CA GLU A 154 -8.10 -33.50 -9.77
C GLU A 154 -8.69 -34.33 -8.62
N ALA A 155 -8.23 -35.59 -8.44
CA ALA A 155 -8.70 -36.45 -7.36
C ALA A 155 -8.25 -35.96 -5.98
N GLU A 156 -7.17 -35.20 -5.90
CA GLU A 156 -6.71 -34.59 -4.66
C GLU A 156 -7.61 -33.43 -4.21
N ILE A 157 -8.41 -32.85 -5.13
CA ILE A 157 -9.28 -31.73 -4.84
C ILE A 157 -10.65 -32.26 -4.39
N PRO A 158 -11.12 -31.95 -3.16
CA PRO A 158 -12.47 -32.29 -2.73
C PRO A 158 -13.52 -31.82 -3.74
N GLU A 159 -14.48 -32.67 -4.08
CA GLU A 159 -15.46 -32.37 -5.18
C GLU A 159 -16.17 -31.03 -5.03
N HIS A 160 -16.58 -30.69 -3.81
CA HIS A 160 -17.28 -29.43 -3.54
C HIS A 160 -16.42 -28.18 -3.72
N LEU A 161 -15.08 -28.30 -3.78
CA LEU A 161 -14.14 -27.20 -3.95
C LEU A 161 -13.59 -27.08 -5.38
N ARG A 162 -13.82 -28.09 -6.24
CA ARG A 162 -13.36 -28.07 -7.65
C ARG A 162 -13.80 -26.82 -8.42
N PRO A 163 -15.07 -26.36 -8.34
CA PRO A 163 -15.49 -25.14 -9.04
C PRO A 163 -14.72 -23.90 -8.59
N MET A 164 -14.38 -23.82 -7.29
CA MET A 164 -13.60 -22.71 -6.74
C MET A 164 -12.15 -22.75 -7.27
N VAL A 165 -11.51 -23.90 -7.26
CA VAL A 165 -10.14 -24.08 -7.79
C VAL A 165 -10.09 -23.72 -9.27
N GLN A 166 -11.07 -24.17 -10.07
CA GLN A 166 -11.15 -23.82 -11.48
C GLN A 166 -11.35 -22.32 -11.72
N SER A 167 -12.13 -21.65 -10.87
CA SER A 167 -12.29 -20.19 -10.97
C SER A 167 -10.99 -19.44 -10.65
N LEU A 168 -10.22 -19.91 -9.67
CA LEU A 168 -8.92 -19.33 -9.31
C LEU A 168 -7.87 -19.57 -10.41
N ALA A 169 -7.88 -20.74 -11.05
CA ALA A 169 -6.97 -21.07 -12.15
C ALA A 169 -7.15 -20.16 -13.40
N ASN A 170 -8.32 -19.54 -13.54
CA ASN A 170 -8.62 -18.62 -14.65
C ASN A 170 -8.28 -17.15 -14.33
N LEU A 171 -7.77 -16.84 -13.14
CA LEU A 171 -7.35 -15.48 -12.82
C LEU A 171 -6.14 -15.06 -13.67
N PRO A 172 -6.07 -13.80 -14.10
CA PRO A 172 -4.93 -13.31 -14.87
C PRO A 172 -3.66 -13.36 -14.01
N ILE A 173 -2.60 -13.94 -14.57
CA ILE A 173 -1.30 -13.99 -13.93
C ILE A 173 -0.69 -12.59 -13.91
N PRO A 174 -0.28 -12.06 -12.75
CA PRO A 174 0.33 -10.76 -12.65
C PRO A 174 1.61 -10.67 -13.49
N THR A 175 1.86 -9.54 -14.12
CA THR A 175 3.14 -9.27 -14.77
C THR A 175 4.23 -9.12 -13.70
N PRO A 176 5.36 -9.86 -13.79
CA PRO A 176 6.43 -9.75 -12.81
C PRO A 176 7.00 -8.33 -12.72
N GLY A 177 7.08 -7.78 -11.51
CA GLY A 177 7.79 -6.54 -11.23
C GLY A 177 9.31 -6.77 -11.04
N PRO A 178 10.09 -5.69 -10.86
CA PRO A 178 11.55 -5.77 -10.72
C PRO A 178 12.05 -6.61 -9.53
N GLU A 179 11.27 -6.66 -8.47
CA GLU A 179 11.58 -7.40 -7.23
C GLU A 179 11.14 -8.87 -7.26
N HIS A 180 10.40 -9.31 -8.28
CA HIS A 180 10.01 -10.70 -8.40
C HIS A 180 11.22 -11.60 -8.72
N ALA A 181 11.19 -12.83 -8.21
CA ALA A 181 12.19 -13.82 -8.58
C ALA A 181 12.08 -14.16 -10.08
N ILE A 182 13.20 -14.19 -10.78
CA ILE A 182 13.30 -14.56 -12.20
C ILE A 182 14.12 -15.83 -12.42
N ARG A 183 14.93 -16.23 -11.44
CA ARG A 183 15.78 -17.42 -11.50
C ARG A 183 16.03 -17.94 -10.10
N MET A 184 16.09 -19.28 -9.97
CA MET A 184 16.44 -19.98 -8.74
C MET A 184 17.63 -20.88 -8.97
N GLN A 185 18.60 -20.85 -8.05
CA GLN A 185 19.69 -21.81 -7.99
C GLN A 185 19.72 -22.50 -6.63
N ILE A 186 19.92 -23.82 -6.65
CA ILE A 186 20.17 -24.65 -5.45
C ILE A 186 21.38 -25.54 -5.75
N PRO A 187 22.60 -25.09 -5.39
CA PRO A 187 23.83 -25.78 -5.76
C PRO A 187 23.92 -27.24 -5.25
N ALA A 188 23.38 -27.51 -4.05
CA ALA A 188 23.42 -28.86 -3.44
C ALA A 188 22.72 -29.93 -4.28
N ILE A 189 21.76 -29.57 -5.12
CA ILE A 189 21.03 -30.49 -6.01
C ILE A 189 21.23 -30.16 -7.49
N ASN A 190 22.21 -29.30 -7.82
CA ASN A 190 22.51 -28.86 -9.17
C ASN A 190 21.29 -28.22 -9.90
N LEU A 191 20.39 -27.56 -9.17
CA LEU A 191 19.29 -26.84 -9.76
C LEU A 191 19.75 -25.46 -10.24
N ASP A 192 19.37 -25.12 -11.47
CA ASP A 192 19.47 -23.78 -12.06
C ASP A 192 18.32 -23.61 -13.06
N ALA A 193 17.27 -22.88 -12.65
CA ALA A 193 16.03 -22.83 -13.41
C ALA A 193 15.41 -21.43 -13.41
N PRO A 194 14.68 -21.06 -14.47
CA PRO A 194 13.87 -19.84 -14.49
C PRO A 194 12.73 -19.95 -13.47
N VAL A 195 12.36 -18.78 -12.89
CA VAL A 195 11.16 -18.65 -12.07
C VAL A 195 10.06 -17.99 -12.89
N VAL A 196 8.86 -18.57 -12.81
CA VAL A 196 7.64 -18.07 -13.46
C VAL A 196 6.58 -17.75 -12.42
N GLN A 197 5.69 -16.80 -12.73
CA GLN A 197 4.60 -16.45 -11.84
C GLN A 197 3.39 -17.36 -12.05
N GLY A 198 2.77 -17.76 -10.94
CA GLY A 198 1.63 -18.70 -10.94
C GLY A 198 2.07 -20.16 -11.04
N ASP A 199 1.39 -21.01 -10.33
CA ASP A 199 1.69 -22.44 -10.16
C ASP A 199 0.65 -23.34 -10.87
N GLY A 200 -0.02 -22.81 -11.87
CA GLY A 200 -0.89 -23.59 -12.75
C GLY A 200 -0.10 -24.55 -13.64
N TRP A 201 -0.80 -25.51 -14.21
CA TRP A 201 -0.22 -26.58 -15.04
C TRP A 201 0.70 -26.06 -16.16
N GLU A 202 0.29 -25.00 -16.87
CA GLU A 202 1.08 -24.44 -17.97
C GLU A 202 2.31 -23.66 -17.51
N GLN A 203 2.30 -23.14 -16.29
CA GLN A 203 3.44 -22.45 -15.69
C GLN A 203 4.49 -23.44 -15.21
N LEU A 204 4.07 -24.50 -14.54
CA LEU A 204 4.94 -25.57 -14.05
C LEU A 204 5.72 -26.28 -15.17
N LYS A 205 5.26 -26.24 -16.40
CA LYS A 205 6.01 -26.73 -17.58
C LYS A 205 7.21 -25.86 -17.94
N LYS A 206 7.23 -24.58 -17.50
CA LYS A 206 8.20 -23.58 -17.95
C LYS A 206 9.36 -23.36 -16.98
N GLY A 207 9.22 -23.77 -15.73
CA GLY A 207 10.22 -23.51 -14.70
C GLY A 207 9.70 -23.75 -13.28
N VAL A 208 10.41 -23.22 -12.33
CA VAL A 208 9.96 -23.14 -10.95
C VAL A 208 8.88 -22.09 -10.84
N ALA A 209 7.72 -22.46 -10.35
CA ALA A 209 6.54 -21.59 -10.27
C ALA A 209 6.47 -20.91 -8.90
N GLN A 210 6.35 -19.59 -8.86
CA GLN A 210 6.05 -18.84 -7.65
C GLN A 210 4.54 -18.72 -7.49
N HIS A 211 4.00 -19.16 -6.34
CA HIS A 211 2.57 -19.06 -6.03
C HIS A 211 2.13 -17.59 -5.94
N ILE A 212 1.02 -17.24 -6.61
CA ILE A 212 0.49 -15.88 -6.64
C ILE A 212 0.04 -15.46 -5.25
N GLY A 213 0.33 -14.21 -4.87
CA GLY A 213 -0.05 -13.64 -3.58
C GLY A 213 0.91 -13.99 -2.44
N THR A 214 2.04 -14.64 -2.71
CA THR A 214 3.12 -14.82 -1.74
C THR A 214 4.10 -13.66 -1.78
N ALA A 215 4.95 -13.53 -0.76
CA ALA A 215 5.91 -12.44 -0.63
C ALA A 215 6.93 -12.39 -1.79
N ASN A 216 7.63 -11.26 -1.95
CA ASN A 216 8.76 -11.15 -2.86
C ASN A 216 10.09 -11.45 -2.14
N PRO A 217 11.18 -11.77 -2.87
CA PRO A 217 12.48 -11.97 -2.29
C PRO A 217 12.93 -10.83 -1.37
N GLY A 218 13.29 -11.17 -0.13
CA GLY A 218 13.73 -10.22 0.89
C GLY A 218 12.62 -9.55 1.69
N GLU A 219 11.36 -9.65 1.29
CA GLU A 219 10.22 -9.14 2.05
C GLU A 219 9.85 -10.09 3.21
N LYS A 220 9.26 -9.51 4.27
CA LYS A 220 8.66 -10.31 5.34
C LYS A 220 7.49 -11.12 4.78
N GLY A 221 7.43 -12.37 5.14
CA GLY A 221 6.43 -13.31 4.66
C GLY A 221 7.04 -14.57 4.10
N ASN A 222 6.20 -15.46 3.58
CA ASN A 222 6.59 -16.72 2.99
C ASN A 222 6.47 -16.65 1.46
N ILE A 223 7.54 -16.97 0.75
CA ILE A 223 7.52 -17.13 -0.70
C ILE A 223 7.34 -18.60 -0.99
N VAL A 224 6.28 -18.97 -1.69
CA VAL A 224 6.01 -20.38 -2.02
C VAL A 224 6.40 -20.64 -3.46
N PHE A 225 7.28 -21.61 -3.64
CA PHE A 225 7.69 -22.11 -4.95
C PHE A 225 7.32 -23.57 -5.12
N SER A 226 6.93 -23.92 -6.33
CA SER A 226 6.64 -25.31 -6.69
C SER A 226 7.24 -25.69 -8.03
N ALA A 227 7.59 -26.96 -8.19
CA ALA A 227 8.00 -27.55 -9.46
C ALA A 227 7.76 -29.07 -9.41
N HIS A 228 7.74 -29.69 -10.57
CA HIS A 228 7.57 -31.13 -10.67
C HIS A 228 8.87 -31.88 -10.29
N ASN A 229 8.69 -33.09 -9.75
CA ASN A 229 9.79 -33.97 -9.38
C ASN A 229 10.17 -34.98 -10.50
N ASP A 230 9.24 -35.38 -11.37
CA ASP A 230 9.35 -36.47 -12.32
C ASP A 230 8.96 -36.18 -13.76
N ILE A 231 8.43 -34.97 -14.03
CA ILE A 231 8.05 -34.47 -15.37
C ILE A 231 8.59 -33.08 -15.63
N PHE A 232 8.56 -32.64 -16.90
CA PHE A 232 8.92 -31.27 -17.33
C PHE A 232 10.27 -30.78 -16.77
N GLY A 233 11.30 -31.61 -16.90
CA GLY A 233 12.67 -31.28 -16.46
C GLY A 233 12.98 -31.70 -15.04
N GLU A 234 12.03 -32.29 -14.30
CA GLU A 234 12.24 -32.86 -12.97
C GLU A 234 12.97 -31.91 -12.00
N LEU A 235 12.62 -30.65 -12.05
CA LEU A 235 13.38 -29.58 -11.39
C LEU A 235 13.52 -29.81 -9.87
N PHE A 236 12.49 -30.32 -9.22
CA PHE A 236 12.51 -30.60 -7.78
C PHE A 236 12.64 -32.08 -7.43
N ARG A 237 13.20 -32.89 -8.35
CA ARG A 237 13.42 -34.32 -8.16
C ARG A 237 14.21 -34.65 -6.90
N ASN A 238 15.23 -33.85 -6.59
CA ASN A 238 16.19 -34.11 -5.53
C ASN A 238 15.99 -33.25 -4.28
N LEU A 239 14.78 -32.69 -4.06
CA LEU A 239 14.50 -31.88 -2.85
C LEU A 239 14.73 -32.67 -1.55
N ASP A 240 14.54 -34.00 -1.59
CA ASP A 240 14.77 -34.90 -0.47
C ASP A 240 16.25 -35.02 -0.04
N ARG A 241 17.17 -34.56 -0.88
CA ARG A 241 18.63 -34.56 -0.59
C ARG A 241 19.08 -33.28 0.10
N LEU A 242 18.24 -32.26 0.16
CA LEU A 242 18.59 -31.00 0.82
C LEU A 242 18.73 -31.20 2.33
N GLN A 243 19.74 -30.58 2.88
CA GLN A 243 20.07 -30.63 4.30
C GLN A 243 20.02 -29.22 4.91
N PRO A 244 19.74 -29.11 6.22
CA PRO A 244 19.89 -27.83 6.90
C PRO A 244 21.30 -27.26 6.68
N GLY A 245 21.33 -25.96 6.25
CA GLY A 245 22.57 -25.28 5.86
C GLY A 245 22.77 -25.13 4.36
N ASP A 246 22.07 -25.91 3.51
CA ASP A 246 22.12 -25.74 2.06
C ASP A 246 21.52 -24.40 1.62
N GLN A 247 22.02 -23.88 0.50
CA GLN A 247 21.63 -22.57 0.00
C GLN A 247 20.58 -22.67 -1.11
N VAL A 248 19.55 -21.80 -1.01
CA VAL A 248 18.62 -21.49 -2.08
C VAL A 248 18.85 -20.03 -2.49
N ILE A 249 19.30 -19.81 -3.72
CA ILE A 249 19.65 -18.49 -4.22
C ILE A 249 18.57 -18.03 -5.21
N LEU A 250 17.91 -16.91 -4.89
CA LEU A 250 16.95 -16.25 -5.76
C LEU A 250 17.58 -15.03 -6.43
N TYR A 251 17.35 -14.90 -7.71
CA TYR A 251 17.76 -13.72 -8.48
C TYR A 251 16.53 -12.93 -8.88
N THR A 252 16.57 -11.62 -8.64
CA THR A 252 15.62 -10.64 -9.19
C THR A 252 16.30 -9.85 -10.31
N GLN A 253 15.62 -8.90 -10.92
CA GLN A 253 16.25 -8.00 -11.88
C GLN A 253 17.28 -7.06 -11.24
N GLN A 254 17.23 -6.87 -9.91
CA GLN A 254 18.06 -5.90 -9.20
C GLN A 254 19.21 -6.55 -8.44
N ARG A 255 18.96 -7.70 -7.78
CA ARG A 255 19.94 -8.35 -6.88
C ARG A 255 19.62 -9.83 -6.64
N GLN A 256 20.54 -10.47 -5.95
CA GLN A 256 20.33 -11.83 -5.46
C GLN A 256 20.00 -11.85 -3.97
N TYR A 257 19.31 -12.91 -3.56
CA TYR A 257 18.99 -13.20 -2.16
C TYR A 257 19.37 -14.64 -1.85
N VAL A 258 20.02 -14.85 -0.73
CA VAL A 258 20.43 -16.19 -0.29
C VAL A 258 19.57 -16.61 0.88
N TYR A 259 18.93 -17.76 0.76
CA TYR A 259 18.15 -18.38 1.83
C TYR A 259 18.84 -19.67 2.25
N ILE A 260 18.81 -19.98 3.55
CA ILE A 260 19.43 -21.16 4.12
C ILE A 260 18.33 -22.15 4.52
N VAL A 261 18.42 -23.37 4.00
CA VAL A 261 17.53 -24.47 4.34
C VAL A 261 17.60 -24.74 5.85
N ASN A 262 16.46 -24.84 6.49
CA ASN A 262 16.36 -25.12 7.93
C ASN A 262 15.61 -26.42 8.22
N GLN A 263 14.63 -26.80 7.41
CA GLN A 263 13.76 -27.94 7.66
C GLN A 263 13.23 -28.55 6.38
N THR A 264 13.05 -29.87 6.37
CA THR A 264 12.32 -30.61 5.34
C THR A 264 11.25 -31.47 5.99
N LEU A 265 10.04 -31.44 5.43
CA LEU A 265 8.88 -32.21 5.88
C LEU A 265 8.25 -32.96 4.72
N ILE A 266 7.63 -34.11 5.03
CA ILE A 266 6.72 -34.81 4.12
C ILE A 266 5.32 -34.65 4.68
N VAL A 267 4.41 -34.16 3.85
CA VAL A 267 3.05 -33.77 4.25
C VAL A 267 2.00 -34.32 3.26
N GLU A 268 0.76 -34.39 3.69
CA GLU A 268 -0.35 -34.71 2.81
C GLU A 268 -0.69 -33.53 1.88
N PRO A 269 -1.23 -33.76 0.69
CA PRO A 269 -1.58 -32.70 -0.26
C PRO A 269 -2.52 -31.62 0.28
N THR A 270 -3.31 -31.95 1.30
CA THR A 270 -4.30 -31.03 1.94
C THR A 270 -3.72 -30.18 3.08
N GLN A 271 -2.45 -30.41 3.46
CA GLN A 271 -1.80 -29.64 4.55
C GLN A 271 -1.27 -28.30 4.05
N VAL A 272 -2.19 -27.42 3.65
CA VAL A 272 -1.88 -26.13 3.02
C VAL A 272 -1.32 -25.09 4.00
N GLU A 273 -1.38 -25.34 5.29
CA GLU A 273 -0.82 -24.48 6.34
C GLU A 273 0.70 -24.25 6.20
N VAL A 274 1.41 -25.15 5.52
CA VAL A 274 2.84 -24.98 5.21
C VAL A 274 3.13 -23.79 4.29
N MET A 275 2.12 -23.31 3.59
CA MET A 275 2.21 -22.13 2.72
C MET A 275 1.88 -20.82 3.45
N ALA A 276 1.48 -20.89 4.73
CA ALA A 276 1.05 -19.72 5.49
C ALA A 276 2.14 -18.63 5.52
N ALA A 277 1.70 -17.37 5.60
CA ALA A 277 2.60 -16.23 5.73
C ALA A 277 3.37 -16.30 7.06
N THR A 278 4.65 -15.94 7.02
CA THR A 278 5.55 -15.93 8.17
C THR A 278 5.87 -14.49 8.59
N GLY A 279 6.32 -14.30 9.83
CA GLY A 279 6.77 -12.98 10.32
C GLY A 279 8.14 -12.56 9.78
N GLU A 280 8.92 -13.51 9.29
CA GLU A 280 10.28 -13.32 8.77
C GLU A 280 10.35 -13.74 7.28
N PRO A 281 11.33 -13.23 6.52
CA PRO A 281 11.52 -13.62 5.13
C PRO A 281 11.85 -15.12 5.01
N THR A 282 10.92 -15.90 4.49
CA THR A 282 11.02 -17.36 4.39
C THR A 282 10.71 -17.81 2.96
N ILE A 283 11.29 -18.93 2.55
CA ILE A 283 10.92 -19.66 1.34
C ILE A 283 10.35 -21.01 1.74
N THR A 284 9.31 -21.43 1.04
CA THR A 284 8.74 -22.77 1.06
C THR A 284 8.82 -23.35 -0.34
N LEU A 285 9.58 -24.46 -0.50
CA LEU A 285 9.65 -25.24 -1.73
C LEU A 285 8.72 -26.43 -1.62
N VAL A 286 7.88 -26.66 -2.62
CA VAL A 286 6.87 -27.74 -2.61
C VAL A 286 7.01 -28.59 -3.88
N SER A 287 7.04 -29.90 -3.72
CA SER A 287 7.00 -30.85 -4.84
C SER A 287 6.24 -32.11 -4.49
N CYS A 288 5.88 -32.88 -5.49
CA CYS A 288 5.33 -34.23 -5.31
C CYS A 288 6.36 -35.19 -4.67
N TYR A 289 5.88 -36.18 -3.92
CA TYR A 289 6.70 -37.19 -3.25
C TYR A 289 5.90 -38.47 -2.99
N PRO A 290 6.51 -39.69 -2.99
CA PRO A 290 7.85 -39.98 -3.52
C PRO A 290 7.88 -39.87 -5.05
N TYR A 291 9.08 -39.78 -5.61
CA TYR A 291 9.34 -39.77 -7.06
C TYR A 291 8.55 -40.89 -7.80
N MET A 292 7.82 -40.52 -8.89
CA MET A 292 6.98 -41.42 -9.70
C MET A 292 5.77 -42.03 -8.95
N ILE A 293 5.48 -41.59 -7.73
CA ILE A 293 4.33 -42.07 -6.93
C ILE A 293 3.38 -40.96 -6.58
N ASP A 294 3.90 -39.76 -6.22
CA ASP A 294 3.24 -38.47 -6.09
C ASP A 294 2.05 -38.38 -5.11
N LYS A 295 2.02 -39.31 -4.12
CA LYS A 295 0.91 -39.36 -3.15
C LYS A 295 0.98 -38.28 -2.06
N GLN A 296 2.17 -37.79 -1.78
CA GLN A 296 2.46 -36.81 -0.73
C GLN A 296 3.17 -35.59 -1.33
N ARG A 297 3.52 -34.64 -0.49
CA ARG A 297 4.36 -33.49 -0.85
C ARG A 297 5.60 -33.47 0.02
N ILE A 298 6.74 -33.22 -0.59
CA ILE A 298 7.94 -32.79 0.10
C ILE A 298 7.94 -31.28 0.19
N VAL A 299 8.18 -30.76 1.39
CA VAL A 299 8.22 -29.34 1.69
C VAL A 299 9.53 -28.98 2.33
N VAL A 300 10.26 -28.06 1.75
CA VAL A 300 11.53 -27.55 2.27
C VAL A 300 11.38 -26.09 2.64
N PHE A 301 11.75 -25.74 3.86
CA PHE A 301 11.76 -24.37 4.37
C PHE A 301 13.18 -23.82 4.40
N ALA A 302 13.31 -22.54 4.03
CA ALA A 302 14.57 -21.83 4.13
C ALA A 302 14.34 -20.38 4.56
N ASN A 303 15.22 -19.85 5.40
CA ASN A 303 15.16 -18.48 5.91
C ASN A 303 16.20 -17.61 5.22
N LEU A 304 15.86 -16.33 5.02
CA LEU A 304 16.81 -15.37 4.45
C LEU A 304 18.07 -15.29 5.32
N GLN A 305 19.22 -15.42 4.68
CA GLN A 305 20.51 -15.21 5.33
C GLN A 305 20.69 -13.70 5.58
N ASN A 306 20.85 -13.30 6.84
CA ASN A 306 21.19 -11.93 7.18
C ASN A 306 22.53 -11.55 6.51
N GLN A 307 22.49 -10.54 5.68
CA GLN A 307 23.69 -9.95 5.03
C GLN A 307 24.39 -9.01 6.00
#